data_806b62259b4739654ba7319c8f850d9e
#
_entry.id   806b62259b4739654ba7319c8f850d9e
#
_cell.length_a   1.000
_cell.length_b   1.000
_cell.length_c   1.000
_cell.angle_alpha   90.00
_cell.angle_beta   90.00
_cell.angle_gamma   90.00
#
_symmetry.space_group_name_H-M   'P 1'
#
loop_
_entity.id
_entity.type
_entity.pdbx_description
1 polymer ?
#
loop_
_entity_poly.entity_id
_entity_poly.type
_entity_poly.pdbx_seq_one_letter_code
_entity_poly.pdbx_strand_id
1 'polypeptide(L)'
;MRKGGLGEKPRTISRFWLRRLCETALFGCCTIVILYIWARFIPTGYQLPIGLSVTDLTAAVAAIGSLVSLILCFWLPKNNETAIAIFIYLLSVAVAAIAVCTSGGPSSPFLAVWIVAAIFSGFFGAIAISSIAILVAIQTVITAIQTGFNVQTIIGYLFFGFAPLIFSFILWSRRQPAAEGSDYADLADRLSTVEGKSEVVINTIDDGVLAISRQGNIELINPSAQRIIGWDQGDALGLNWKSVLKLASSDGKDVA
;
A
#
# COMPACT_ATOMS: atom_id res chain seq x y z
N MET A 1 -27.49 16.94 14.75
CA MET A 1 -26.05 16.72 15.01
C MET A 1 -25.75 15.22 14.85
N ARG A 2 -25.29 14.80 13.69
CA ARG A 2 -24.81 13.42 13.43
C ARG A 2 -23.30 13.54 13.15
N LYS A 3 -22.48 13.15 14.13
CA LYS A 3 -21.04 12.95 13.94
C LYS A 3 -20.85 11.74 13.03
N GLY A 4 -20.67 11.99 11.74
CA GLY A 4 -20.17 11.01 10.81
C GLY A 4 -18.67 10.86 11.03
N GLY A 5 -18.23 9.94 11.87
CA GLY A 5 -16.86 9.50 11.92
C GLY A 5 -16.56 8.76 10.63
N LEU A 6 -15.84 9.42 9.72
CA LEU A 6 -15.15 8.78 8.60
C LEU A 6 -14.07 7.89 9.22
N GLY A 7 -14.43 6.66 9.54
CA GLY A 7 -13.49 5.61 9.84
C GLY A 7 -12.73 5.32 8.54
N GLU A 8 -11.56 5.92 8.39
CA GLU A 8 -10.57 5.50 7.42
C GLU A 8 -10.34 4.00 7.60
N LYS A 9 -10.89 3.20 6.68
CA LYS A 9 -10.58 1.77 6.65
C LYS A 9 -9.07 1.66 6.42
N PRO A 10 -8.32 1.05 7.36
CA PRO A 10 -6.91 0.83 7.15
C PRO A 10 -6.75 0.05 5.83
N ARG A 11 -5.88 0.56 4.94
CA ARG A 11 -5.58 -0.11 3.67
C ARG A 11 -5.11 -1.53 3.99
N THR A 12 -5.94 -2.51 3.72
CA THR A 12 -5.62 -3.92 3.94
C THR A 12 -4.53 -4.32 2.97
N ILE A 13 -3.40 -4.78 3.51
CA ILE A 13 -2.35 -5.42 2.71
C ILE A 13 -2.99 -6.65 2.09
N SER A 14 -2.89 -6.80 0.78
CA SER A 14 -3.48 -7.96 0.11
C SER A 14 -2.83 -9.24 0.65
N ARG A 15 -3.62 -10.30 0.86
CA ARG A 15 -3.15 -11.60 1.36
C ARG A 15 -2.03 -12.19 0.53
N PHE A 16 -2.00 -11.88 -0.75
CA PHE A 16 -0.91 -12.27 -1.63
C PHE A 16 0.43 -11.71 -1.17
N TRP A 17 0.49 -10.40 -0.86
CA TRP A 17 1.71 -9.75 -0.39
C TRP A 17 2.12 -10.21 1.02
N LEU A 18 1.14 -10.44 1.90
CA LEU A 18 1.40 -10.96 3.24
C LEU A 18 2.03 -12.35 3.17
N ARG A 19 1.50 -13.25 2.33
CA ARG A 19 2.05 -14.57 2.12
C ARG A 19 3.47 -14.52 1.55
N ARG A 20 3.73 -13.64 0.58
CA ARG A 20 5.09 -13.42 0.03
C ARG A 20 6.07 -12.91 1.08
N LEU A 21 5.62 -12.04 1.98
CA LEU A 21 6.45 -11.57 3.10
C LEU A 21 6.79 -12.72 4.05
N CYS A 22 5.83 -13.59 4.39
CA CYS A 22 6.07 -14.78 5.21
C CYS A 22 7.07 -15.74 4.53
N GLU A 23 6.90 -16.00 3.24
CA GLU A 23 7.79 -16.84 2.45
C GLU A 23 9.22 -16.27 2.43
N THR A 24 9.40 -14.98 2.18
CA THR A 24 10.74 -14.34 2.17
C THR A 24 11.40 -14.35 3.55
N ALA A 25 10.64 -14.11 4.62
CA ALA A 25 11.13 -14.20 5.99
C ALA A 25 11.55 -15.63 6.35
N LEU A 26 10.75 -16.63 5.95
CA LEU A 26 11.05 -18.04 6.13
C LEU A 26 12.37 -18.43 5.43
N PHE A 27 12.51 -18.08 4.15
CA PHE A 27 13.72 -18.38 3.38
C PHE A 27 14.96 -17.70 3.97
N GLY A 28 14.85 -16.43 4.38
CA GLY A 28 15.94 -15.69 5.00
C GLY A 28 16.41 -16.33 6.32
N CYS A 29 15.47 -16.66 7.20
CA CYS A 29 15.76 -17.34 8.46
C CYS A 29 16.32 -18.75 8.25
N CYS A 30 15.75 -19.54 7.34
CA CYS A 30 16.27 -20.86 6.99
C CYS A 30 17.70 -20.80 6.45
N THR A 31 18.03 -19.81 5.63
CA THR A 31 19.39 -19.63 5.11
C THR A 31 20.39 -19.43 6.24
N ILE A 32 20.07 -18.61 7.25
CA ILE A 32 20.94 -18.40 8.41
C ILE A 32 21.14 -19.71 9.20
N VAL A 33 20.06 -20.46 9.41
CA VAL A 33 20.14 -21.77 10.12
C VAL A 33 20.98 -22.77 9.32
N ILE A 34 20.82 -22.83 8.00
CA ILE A 34 21.62 -23.71 7.12
C ILE A 34 23.10 -23.30 7.19
N LEU A 35 23.42 -22.02 7.14
CA LEU A 35 24.80 -21.54 7.27
C LEU A 35 25.41 -21.93 8.61
N TYR A 36 24.64 -21.86 9.70
CA TYR A 36 25.08 -22.28 11.02
C TYR A 36 25.37 -23.78 11.07
N ILE A 37 24.45 -24.62 10.59
CA ILE A 37 24.62 -26.08 10.52
C ILE A 37 25.84 -26.42 9.66
N TRP A 38 25.97 -25.77 8.50
CA TRP A 38 27.11 -25.97 7.62
C TRP A 38 28.42 -25.63 8.32
N ALA A 39 28.52 -24.47 8.99
CA ALA A 39 29.70 -24.08 9.74
C ALA A 39 30.09 -25.07 10.87
N ARG A 40 29.06 -25.75 11.45
CA ARG A 40 29.27 -26.66 12.56
C ARG A 40 29.70 -28.06 12.15
N PHE A 41 29.20 -28.54 10.98
CA PHE A 41 29.39 -29.93 10.53
C PHE A 41 30.46 -30.09 9.47
N ILE A 42 30.99 -29.05 8.87
CA ILE A 42 32.07 -29.15 7.90
C ILE A 42 33.39 -29.45 8.63
N PRO A 43 34.15 -30.49 8.21
CA PRO A 43 35.44 -30.80 8.79
C PRO A 43 36.43 -29.67 8.62
N THR A 44 37.32 -29.53 9.57
CA THR A 44 38.27 -28.44 9.88
C THR A 44 39.25 -27.99 8.77
N GLY A 45 38.93 -28.20 7.49
CA GLY A 45 39.75 -27.76 6.36
C GLY A 45 39.19 -26.59 5.55
N TYR A 46 37.90 -26.26 5.65
CA TYR A 46 37.26 -25.16 4.96
C TYR A 46 36.81 -24.12 5.96
N GLN A 47 37.57 -23.06 6.11
CA GLN A 47 37.11 -21.88 6.86
C GLN A 47 36.10 -21.13 6.00
N LEU A 48 34.90 -20.89 6.54
CA LEU A 48 33.96 -19.95 5.95
C LEU A 48 34.64 -18.58 5.75
N PRO A 49 34.34 -17.87 4.66
CA PRO A 49 34.86 -16.51 4.45
C PRO A 49 34.66 -15.66 5.72
N ILE A 50 35.66 -14.85 6.05
CA ILE A 50 35.65 -13.99 7.23
C ILE A 50 34.34 -13.22 7.26
N GLY A 51 33.57 -13.36 8.34
CA GLY A 51 32.29 -12.65 8.56
C GLY A 51 31.03 -13.48 8.30
N LEU A 52 31.10 -14.67 7.69
CA LEU A 52 29.95 -15.57 7.56
C LEU A 52 29.73 -16.47 8.80
N SER A 53 30.47 -16.23 9.88
CA SER A 53 30.28 -16.95 11.14
C SER A 53 28.96 -16.55 11.79
N VAL A 54 28.07 -17.53 11.95
CA VAL A 54 26.80 -17.36 12.65
C VAL A 54 26.96 -17.89 14.07
N THR A 55 26.61 -17.06 15.07
CA THR A 55 26.66 -17.46 16.48
C THR A 55 25.46 -18.32 16.88
N ASP A 56 25.58 -19.06 17.98
CA ASP A 56 24.48 -19.91 18.52
C ASP A 56 23.23 -19.07 18.79
N LEU A 57 23.38 -17.83 19.28
CA LEU A 57 22.29 -16.92 19.52
C LEU A 57 21.55 -16.54 18.21
N THR A 58 22.31 -16.19 17.17
CA THR A 58 21.73 -15.82 15.86
C THR A 58 20.99 -17.00 15.24
N ALA A 59 21.57 -18.20 15.33
CA ALA A 59 20.95 -19.43 14.84
C ALA A 59 19.66 -19.75 15.60
N ALA A 60 19.65 -19.60 16.94
CA ALA A 60 18.46 -19.83 17.74
C ALA A 60 17.32 -18.86 17.40
N VAL A 61 17.62 -17.57 17.27
CA VAL A 61 16.64 -16.55 16.91
C VAL A 61 16.13 -16.75 15.48
N ALA A 62 17.00 -17.12 14.54
CA ALA A 62 16.63 -17.46 13.17
C ALA A 62 15.75 -18.72 13.12
N ALA A 63 16.03 -19.74 13.93
CA ALA A 63 15.20 -20.95 14.04
C ALA A 63 13.79 -20.62 14.55
N ILE A 64 13.69 -19.78 15.59
CA ILE A 64 12.40 -19.31 16.10
C ILE A 64 11.68 -18.49 15.01
N GLY A 65 12.38 -17.60 14.33
CA GLY A 65 11.85 -16.81 13.23
C GLY A 65 11.32 -17.67 12.09
N SER A 66 12.02 -18.73 11.73
CA SER A 66 11.59 -19.68 10.69
C SER A 66 10.31 -20.43 11.09
N LEU A 67 10.23 -20.90 12.35
CA LEU A 67 9.04 -21.57 12.88
C LEU A 67 7.81 -20.64 12.88
N VAL A 68 7.97 -19.41 13.36
CA VAL A 68 6.90 -18.41 13.39
C VAL A 68 6.43 -18.09 11.97
N SER A 69 7.36 -17.85 11.04
CA SER A 69 7.04 -17.59 9.64
C SER A 69 6.35 -18.76 8.97
N LEU A 70 6.77 -19.99 9.29
CA LEU A 70 6.14 -21.22 8.79
C LEU A 70 4.69 -21.35 9.28
N ILE A 71 4.46 -21.18 10.58
CA ILE A 71 3.11 -21.25 11.17
C ILE A 71 2.20 -20.20 10.53
N LEU A 72 2.68 -18.97 10.38
CA LEU A 72 1.91 -17.89 9.76
C LEU A 72 1.68 -18.09 8.26
N CYS A 73 2.58 -18.76 7.56
CA CYS A 73 2.39 -19.11 6.15
C CYS A 73 1.24 -20.10 5.94
N PHE A 74 1.08 -21.08 6.86
CA PHE A 74 0.01 -22.08 6.82
C PHE A 74 -1.30 -21.58 7.46
N TRP A 75 -1.20 -20.81 8.52
CA TRP A 75 -2.35 -20.40 9.34
C TRP A 75 -2.49 -18.88 9.38
N LEU A 76 -2.79 -18.28 8.20
CA LEU A 76 -3.01 -16.84 8.08
C LEU A 76 -4.34 -16.46 8.73
N PRO A 77 -4.36 -15.75 9.87
CA PRO A 77 -5.61 -15.28 10.47
C PRO A 77 -6.29 -14.25 9.57
N LYS A 78 -7.63 -14.31 9.52
CA LYS A 78 -8.45 -13.44 8.66
C LYS A 78 -8.54 -11.98 9.15
N ASN A 79 -8.21 -11.75 10.42
CA ASN A 79 -8.27 -10.43 11.04
C ASN A 79 -6.84 -9.91 11.29
N ASN A 80 -6.63 -8.59 11.15
CA ASN A 80 -5.38 -7.89 11.43
C ASN A 80 -4.20 -8.19 10.47
N GLU A 81 -4.46 -8.33 9.17
CA GLU A 81 -3.43 -8.59 8.15
C GLU A 81 -2.25 -7.60 8.20
N THR A 82 -2.54 -6.31 8.45
CA THR A 82 -1.50 -5.27 8.57
C THR A 82 -0.62 -5.45 9.82
N ALA A 83 -1.21 -5.80 10.96
CA ALA A 83 -0.45 -6.04 12.19
C ALA A 83 0.47 -7.25 12.06
N ILE A 84 0.00 -8.31 11.40
CA ILE A 84 0.80 -9.52 11.13
C ILE A 84 1.97 -9.19 10.18
N ALA A 85 1.72 -8.39 9.14
CA ALA A 85 2.76 -7.97 8.21
C ALA A 85 3.86 -7.16 8.93
N ILE A 86 3.47 -6.21 9.78
CA ILE A 86 4.41 -5.43 10.60
C ILE A 86 5.19 -6.35 11.54
N PHE A 87 4.52 -7.29 12.20
CA PHE A 87 5.16 -8.23 13.12
C PHE A 87 6.22 -9.09 12.43
N ILE A 88 5.89 -9.72 11.28
CA ILE A 88 6.82 -10.55 10.51
C ILE A 88 8.00 -9.70 10.01
N TYR A 89 7.71 -8.49 9.55
CA TYR A 89 8.74 -7.56 9.12
C TYR A 89 9.69 -7.21 10.26
N LEU A 90 9.19 -6.83 11.43
CA LEU A 90 10.01 -6.49 12.60
C LEU A 90 10.82 -7.70 13.10
N LEU A 91 10.24 -8.90 13.06
CA LEU A 91 10.94 -10.13 13.38
C LEU A 91 12.13 -10.36 12.43
N SER A 92 11.92 -10.19 11.12
CA SER A 92 12.97 -10.32 10.11
C SER A 92 14.09 -9.30 10.29
N VAL A 93 13.72 -8.06 10.62
CA VAL A 93 14.66 -6.98 10.93
C VAL A 93 15.48 -7.29 12.19
N ALA A 94 14.85 -7.83 13.24
CA ALA A 94 15.53 -8.22 14.46
C ALA A 94 16.55 -9.34 14.20
N VAL A 95 16.20 -10.35 13.41
CA VAL A 95 17.12 -11.42 13.00
C VAL A 95 18.31 -10.84 12.22
N ALA A 96 18.06 -9.95 11.26
CA ALA A 96 19.12 -9.31 10.48
C ALA A 96 20.04 -8.45 11.36
N ALA A 97 19.48 -7.70 12.30
CA ALA A 97 20.23 -6.89 13.25
C ALA A 97 21.17 -7.73 14.12
N ILE A 98 20.65 -8.82 14.70
CA ILE A 98 21.43 -9.74 15.53
C ILE A 98 22.54 -10.38 14.68
N ALA A 99 22.23 -10.79 13.44
CA ALA A 99 23.23 -11.33 12.52
C ALA A 99 24.36 -10.35 12.24
N VAL A 100 24.06 -9.07 11.99
CA VAL A 100 25.07 -8.03 11.78
C VAL A 100 25.89 -7.80 13.04
N CYS A 101 25.26 -7.68 14.21
CA CYS A 101 25.96 -7.46 15.49
C CYS A 101 26.97 -8.56 15.79
N THR A 102 26.59 -9.81 15.55
CA THR A 102 27.40 -10.98 15.97
C THR A 102 28.43 -11.41 14.93
N SER A 103 28.33 -10.93 13.68
CA SER A 103 29.22 -11.33 12.58
C SER A 103 30.22 -10.25 12.13
N GLY A 104 30.47 -9.24 12.98
CA GLY A 104 31.51 -8.22 12.71
C GLY A 104 31.00 -6.81 12.47
N GLY A 105 29.74 -6.53 12.78
CA GLY A 105 29.15 -5.19 12.71
C GLY A 105 29.17 -4.57 11.32
N PRO A 106 29.77 -3.39 11.13
CA PRO A 106 29.83 -2.71 9.84
C PRO A 106 30.57 -3.49 8.74
N SER A 107 31.43 -4.43 9.12
CA SER A 107 32.16 -5.29 8.18
C SER A 107 31.43 -6.62 7.89
N SER A 108 30.24 -6.80 8.46
CA SER A 108 29.45 -8.02 8.27
C SER A 108 28.89 -8.13 6.85
N PRO A 109 28.94 -9.31 6.21
CA PRO A 109 28.27 -9.54 4.93
C PRO A 109 26.74 -9.44 5.03
N PHE A 110 26.17 -9.62 6.24
CA PHE A 110 24.74 -9.44 6.50
C PHE A 110 24.30 -7.98 6.50
N LEU A 111 25.25 -7.02 6.41
CA LEU A 111 24.94 -5.59 6.34
C LEU A 111 24.06 -5.26 5.12
N ALA A 112 24.27 -5.92 3.98
CA ALA A 112 23.45 -5.73 2.79
C ALA A 112 21.98 -6.08 3.04
N VAL A 113 21.72 -7.18 3.74
CA VAL A 113 20.37 -7.60 4.13
C VAL A 113 19.73 -6.59 5.07
N TRP A 114 20.52 -6.10 6.04
CA TRP A 114 20.10 -5.04 6.97
C TRP A 114 19.69 -3.76 6.24
N ILE A 115 20.52 -3.26 5.31
CA ILE A 115 20.25 -2.05 4.53
C ILE A 115 18.95 -2.18 3.75
N VAL A 116 18.78 -3.30 3.05
CA VAL A 116 17.55 -3.58 2.30
C VAL A 116 16.34 -3.61 3.23
N ALA A 117 16.42 -4.33 4.35
CA ALA A 117 15.35 -4.39 5.34
C ALA A 117 15.00 -3.00 5.89
N ALA A 118 16.02 -2.18 6.21
CA ALA A 118 15.83 -0.82 6.71
C ALA A 118 15.15 0.11 5.70
N ILE A 119 15.51 0.03 4.40
CA ILE A 119 14.86 0.81 3.34
C ILE A 119 13.38 0.40 3.21
N PHE A 120 13.09 -0.89 3.28
CA PHE A 120 11.72 -1.40 3.19
C PHE A 120 10.81 -0.98 4.35
N SER A 121 11.36 -0.47 5.46
CA SER A 121 10.54 0.04 6.58
C SER A 121 9.57 1.15 6.14
N GLY A 122 9.94 1.96 5.15
CA GLY A 122 9.07 2.99 4.58
C GLY A 122 7.74 2.45 4.03
N PHE A 123 7.68 1.18 3.70
CA PHE A 123 6.45 0.53 3.26
C PHE A 123 5.47 0.25 4.41
N PHE A 124 5.96 0.10 5.63
CA PHE A 124 5.16 -0.19 6.82
C PHE A 124 4.83 1.06 7.64
N GLY A 125 5.34 2.23 7.22
CA GLY A 125 5.02 3.52 7.81
C GLY A 125 5.88 3.92 9.00
N ALA A 126 5.44 4.98 9.70
CA ALA A 126 6.23 5.61 10.77
C ALA A 126 6.61 4.65 11.92
N ILE A 127 5.74 3.70 12.27
CA ILE A 127 6.00 2.73 13.34
C ILE A 127 7.20 1.86 13.01
N ALA A 128 7.32 1.37 11.78
CA ALA A 128 8.45 0.54 11.37
C ALA A 128 9.75 1.35 11.28
N ILE A 129 9.69 2.58 10.75
CA ILE A 129 10.84 3.48 10.69
C ILE A 129 11.36 3.80 12.09
N SER A 130 10.47 4.17 13.02
CA SER A 130 10.86 4.48 14.40
C SER A 130 11.42 3.26 15.13
N SER A 131 10.85 2.08 14.92
CA SER A 131 11.36 0.84 15.51
C SER A 131 12.79 0.54 15.08
N ILE A 132 13.12 0.72 13.79
CA ILE A 132 14.48 0.53 13.29
C ILE A 132 15.42 1.61 13.84
N ALA A 133 14.99 2.87 13.90
CA ALA A 133 15.81 3.95 14.46
C ALA A 133 16.17 3.67 15.92
N ILE A 134 15.22 3.21 16.74
CA ILE A 134 15.45 2.81 18.13
C ILE A 134 16.43 1.62 18.19
N LEU A 135 16.27 0.62 17.32
CA LEU A 135 17.12 -0.56 17.30
C LEU A 135 18.57 -0.19 16.93
N VAL A 136 18.76 0.70 15.93
CA VAL A 136 20.09 1.24 15.57
C VAL A 136 20.70 2.00 16.74
N ALA A 137 19.92 2.84 17.44
CA ALA A 137 20.42 3.60 18.59
C ALA A 137 20.88 2.66 19.71
N ILE A 138 20.08 1.65 20.07
CA ILE A 138 20.42 0.65 21.08
C ILE A 138 21.70 -0.09 20.67
N GLN A 139 21.79 -0.54 19.43
CA GLN A 139 22.96 -1.25 18.93
C GLN A 139 24.22 -0.39 18.96
N THR A 140 24.13 0.88 18.59
CA THR A 140 25.25 1.83 18.65
C THR A 140 25.76 1.99 20.09
N VAL A 141 24.84 2.10 21.07
CA VAL A 141 25.19 2.20 22.49
C VAL A 141 25.87 0.92 22.98
N ILE A 142 25.34 -0.25 22.67
CA ILE A 142 25.93 -1.55 23.05
C ILE A 142 27.35 -1.65 22.48
N THR A 143 27.52 -1.31 21.20
CA THR A 143 28.83 -1.35 20.55
C THR A 143 29.82 -0.36 21.18
N ALA A 144 29.40 0.86 21.50
CA ALA A 144 30.22 1.86 22.16
C ALA A 144 30.74 1.36 23.53
N ILE A 145 29.89 0.66 24.28
CA ILE A 145 30.30 0.06 25.58
C ILE A 145 31.30 -1.07 25.36
N GLN A 146 31.07 -1.93 24.35
CA GLN A 146 31.95 -3.09 24.09
C GLN A 146 33.30 -2.72 23.50
N THR A 147 33.38 -1.71 22.64
CA THR A 147 34.61 -1.29 21.94
C THR A 147 35.37 -0.17 22.64
N GLY A 148 34.94 0.28 23.81
CA GLY A 148 35.56 1.36 24.55
C GLY A 148 35.51 2.72 23.85
N PHE A 149 34.38 3.07 23.25
CA PHE A 149 34.16 4.36 22.58
C PHE A 149 35.08 4.61 21.38
N ASN A 150 35.34 3.58 20.58
CA ASN A 150 36.05 3.77 19.31
C ASN A 150 35.20 4.60 18.35
N VAL A 151 35.63 5.84 18.10
CA VAL A 151 34.90 6.83 17.29
C VAL A 151 34.62 6.33 15.86
N GLN A 152 35.58 5.65 15.24
CA GLN A 152 35.46 5.13 13.87
C GLN A 152 34.37 4.08 13.78
N THR A 153 34.29 3.17 14.75
CA THR A 153 33.25 2.14 14.81
C THR A 153 31.86 2.75 15.02
N ILE A 154 31.77 3.73 15.94
CA ILE A 154 30.52 4.44 16.24
C ILE A 154 30.00 5.17 14.98
N ILE A 155 30.88 5.92 14.30
CA ILE A 155 30.51 6.60 13.03
C ILE A 155 30.04 5.61 11.99
N GLY A 156 30.71 4.44 11.86
CA GLY A 156 30.28 3.38 10.95
C GLY A 156 28.85 2.89 11.23
N TYR A 157 28.52 2.59 12.49
CA TYR A 157 27.17 2.16 12.87
C TYR A 157 26.12 3.24 12.65
N LEU A 158 26.42 4.49 12.98
CA LEU A 158 25.53 5.60 12.72
C LEU A 158 25.28 5.79 11.22
N PHE A 159 26.33 5.76 10.42
CA PHE A 159 26.19 5.92 8.98
C PHE A 159 25.38 4.79 8.34
N PHE A 160 25.80 3.53 8.55
CA PHE A 160 25.11 2.37 7.95
C PHE A 160 23.73 2.08 8.56
N GLY A 161 23.49 2.55 9.78
CA GLY A 161 22.19 2.43 10.43
C GLY A 161 21.20 3.50 10.00
N PHE A 162 21.61 4.77 9.98
CA PHE A 162 20.70 5.88 9.70
C PHE A 162 20.60 6.25 8.23
N ALA A 163 21.62 6.07 7.41
CA ALA A 163 21.55 6.38 5.99
C ALA A 163 20.38 5.67 5.25
N PRO A 164 20.11 4.36 5.47
CA PRO A 164 18.99 3.71 4.86
C PRO A 164 17.62 4.27 5.30
N LEU A 165 17.54 4.85 6.52
CA LEU A 165 16.30 5.44 7.03
C LEU A 165 15.90 6.70 6.28
N ILE A 166 16.85 7.43 5.70
CA ILE A 166 16.57 8.58 4.82
C ILE A 166 15.79 8.11 3.59
N PHE A 167 16.24 7.03 2.94
CA PHE A 167 15.54 6.43 1.82
C PHE A 167 14.17 5.88 2.23
N SER A 168 14.10 5.27 3.42
CA SER A 168 12.85 4.79 4.00
C SER A 168 11.85 5.93 4.21
N PHE A 169 12.30 7.06 4.75
CA PHE A 169 11.47 8.25 4.95
C PHE A 169 10.98 8.83 3.62
N ILE A 170 11.82 8.87 2.59
CA ILE A 170 11.44 9.30 1.23
C ILE A 170 10.38 8.36 0.65
N LEU A 171 10.53 7.05 0.81
CA LEU A 171 9.53 6.07 0.38
C LEU A 171 8.21 6.23 1.11
N TRP A 172 8.25 6.50 2.41
CA TRP A 172 7.05 6.75 3.20
C TRP A 172 6.37 8.06 2.82
N SER A 173 7.11 9.15 2.64
CA SER A 173 6.57 10.44 2.25
C SER A 173 5.91 10.43 0.86
N ARG A 174 6.47 9.67 -0.07
CA ARG A 174 5.86 9.46 -1.40
C ARG A 174 4.62 8.57 -1.37
N ARG A 175 4.42 7.80 -0.32
CA ARG A 175 3.23 6.96 -0.11
C ARG A 175 2.09 7.65 0.58
N GLN A 176 2.34 8.77 1.23
CA GLN A 176 1.23 9.62 1.65
C GLN A 176 0.48 9.99 0.36
N PRO A 177 -0.80 9.64 0.21
CA PRO A 177 -1.54 10.04 -0.97
C PRO A 177 -1.36 11.54 -1.03
N ALA A 178 -0.71 12.02 -2.09
CA ALA A 178 -0.94 13.38 -2.51
C ALA A 178 -2.46 13.57 -2.44
N ALA A 179 -2.92 14.71 -2.02
CA ALA A 179 -4.33 15.05 -1.88
C ALA A 179 -5.17 14.81 -3.16
N GLU A 180 -4.52 14.33 -4.24
CA GLU A 180 -5.11 13.89 -5.50
C GLU A 180 -6.25 12.87 -5.34
N GLY A 181 -6.17 11.96 -4.36
CA GLY A 181 -7.29 11.03 -4.10
C GLY A 181 -8.52 11.72 -3.51
N SER A 182 -8.33 12.81 -2.76
CA SER A 182 -9.41 13.66 -2.29
C SER A 182 -9.95 14.53 -3.42
N ASP A 183 -9.09 15.00 -4.33
CA ASP A 183 -9.48 15.82 -5.46
C ASP A 183 -10.30 15.04 -6.48
N TYR A 184 -9.95 13.78 -6.77
CA TYR A 184 -10.77 12.90 -7.61
C TYR A 184 -12.11 12.53 -6.96
N ALA A 185 -12.14 12.28 -5.67
CA ALA A 185 -13.38 12.02 -4.95
C ALA A 185 -14.26 13.27 -4.87
N ASP A 186 -13.67 14.44 -4.59
CA ASP A 186 -14.36 15.74 -4.58
C ASP A 186 -14.84 16.14 -5.98
N LEU A 187 -14.04 15.86 -7.01
CA LEU A 187 -14.42 16.10 -8.41
C LEU A 187 -15.58 15.17 -8.84
N ALA A 188 -15.54 13.90 -8.47
CA ALA A 188 -16.63 12.94 -8.74
C ALA A 188 -17.91 13.34 -8.01
N ASP A 189 -17.82 13.80 -6.75
CA ASP A 189 -18.97 14.28 -5.97
C ASP A 189 -19.53 15.60 -6.54
N ARG A 190 -18.68 16.50 -6.98
CA ARG A 190 -19.10 17.72 -7.69
C ARG A 190 -19.77 17.42 -9.02
N LEU A 191 -19.23 16.48 -9.81
CA LEU A 191 -19.86 16.06 -11.06
C LEU A 191 -21.25 15.48 -10.81
N SER A 192 -21.38 14.55 -9.86
CA SER A 192 -22.68 13.95 -9.52
C SER A 192 -23.68 15.00 -8.99
N THR A 193 -23.19 16.00 -8.23
CA THR A 193 -24.03 17.11 -7.73
C THR A 193 -24.48 18.03 -8.87
N VAL A 194 -23.63 18.30 -9.86
CA VAL A 194 -23.98 19.11 -11.03
C VAL A 194 -24.97 18.39 -11.92
N GLU A 195 -24.77 17.09 -12.17
CA GLU A 195 -25.69 16.26 -12.93
C GLU A 195 -27.06 16.19 -12.26
N GLY A 196 -27.12 15.92 -10.95
CA GLY A 196 -28.37 15.88 -10.20
C GLY A 196 -29.10 17.23 -10.15
N LYS A 197 -28.37 18.35 -10.03
CA LYS A 197 -28.98 19.68 -10.09
C LYS A 197 -29.50 20.03 -11.47
N SER A 198 -28.79 19.67 -12.52
CA SER A 198 -29.20 19.90 -13.91
C SER A 198 -30.50 19.12 -14.23
N GLU A 199 -30.61 17.89 -13.80
CA GLU A 199 -31.78 17.05 -13.98
C GLU A 199 -33.00 17.62 -13.23
N VAL A 200 -32.82 18.07 -11.97
CA VAL A 200 -33.90 18.70 -11.21
C VAL A 200 -34.38 19.98 -11.87
N VAL A 201 -33.47 20.84 -12.37
CA VAL A 201 -33.85 22.07 -13.04
C VAL A 201 -34.65 21.79 -14.32
N ILE A 202 -34.16 20.87 -15.16
CA ILE A 202 -34.85 20.50 -16.41
C ILE A 202 -36.25 19.89 -16.13
N ASN A 203 -36.39 19.11 -15.08
CA ASN A 203 -37.65 18.48 -14.70
C ASN A 203 -38.65 19.44 -14.04
N THR A 204 -38.21 20.59 -13.53
CA THR A 204 -39.09 21.62 -12.94
C THR A 204 -39.53 22.67 -13.92
N ILE A 205 -39.04 22.68 -15.16
CA ILE A 205 -39.47 23.61 -16.22
C ILE A 205 -40.85 23.14 -16.74
N ASP A 206 -41.81 24.04 -16.76
CA ASP A 206 -43.16 23.77 -17.28
C ASP A 206 -43.18 23.65 -18.80
N ASP A 207 -42.20 24.19 -19.50
CA ASP A 207 -42.04 24.01 -20.93
C ASP A 207 -41.48 22.64 -21.27
N GLY A 208 -41.89 22.10 -22.42
CA GLY A 208 -41.38 20.82 -22.93
C GLY A 208 -39.94 20.95 -23.41
N VAL A 209 -39.01 20.25 -22.76
CA VAL A 209 -37.56 20.25 -23.09
C VAL A 209 -37.19 18.88 -23.70
N LEU A 210 -36.59 18.93 -24.88
CA LEU A 210 -35.96 17.79 -25.55
C LEU A 210 -34.48 18.08 -25.82
N ALA A 211 -33.57 17.16 -25.46
CA ALA A 211 -32.20 17.16 -25.96
C ALA A 211 -32.05 16.11 -27.07
N ILE A 212 -31.38 16.50 -28.14
CA ILE A 212 -31.26 15.69 -29.37
C ILE A 212 -29.77 15.58 -29.71
N SER A 213 -29.28 14.36 -29.96
CA SER A 213 -27.95 14.07 -30.42
C SER A 213 -27.65 14.63 -31.81
N ARG A 214 -26.39 14.67 -32.23
CA ARG A 214 -25.99 15.07 -33.58
C ARG A 214 -26.60 14.18 -34.68
N GLN A 215 -26.97 12.94 -34.34
CA GLN A 215 -27.60 11.98 -35.23
C GLN A 215 -29.14 12.15 -35.31
N GLY A 216 -29.70 13.05 -34.50
CA GLY A 216 -31.11 13.29 -34.44
C GLY A 216 -31.87 12.37 -33.47
N ASN A 217 -31.19 11.64 -32.59
CA ASN A 217 -31.86 10.79 -31.61
C ASN A 217 -32.09 11.57 -30.31
N ILE A 218 -33.22 11.27 -29.65
CA ILE A 218 -33.58 11.89 -28.38
C ILE A 218 -32.71 11.32 -27.28
N GLU A 219 -31.97 12.21 -26.56
CA GLU A 219 -31.11 11.89 -25.42
C GLU A 219 -31.77 12.23 -24.09
N LEU A 220 -32.66 13.22 -24.08
CA LEU A 220 -33.37 13.65 -22.87
C LEU A 220 -34.77 14.16 -23.24
N ILE A 221 -35.75 13.85 -22.41
CA ILE A 221 -37.11 14.40 -22.47
C ILE A 221 -37.59 14.68 -21.05
N ASN A 222 -38.02 15.91 -20.76
CA ASN A 222 -38.55 16.27 -19.45
C ASN A 222 -40.01 15.86 -19.26
N PRO A 223 -40.54 15.82 -18.01
CA PRO A 223 -41.93 15.43 -17.77
C PRO A 223 -42.96 16.32 -18.49
N SER A 224 -42.67 17.60 -18.72
CA SER A 224 -43.57 18.50 -19.44
C SER A 224 -43.62 18.17 -20.91
N ALA A 225 -42.49 17.84 -21.54
CA ALA A 225 -42.48 17.36 -22.94
C ALA A 225 -43.22 16.03 -23.10
N GLN A 226 -43.05 15.09 -22.16
CA GLN A 226 -43.79 13.82 -22.18
C GLN A 226 -45.32 14.05 -22.18
N ARG A 227 -45.79 14.97 -21.33
CA ARG A 227 -47.23 15.32 -21.29
C ARG A 227 -47.74 15.98 -22.58
N ILE A 228 -46.91 16.85 -23.20
CA ILE A 228 -47.27 17.57 -24.42
C ILE A 228 -47.29 16.63 -25.63
N ILE A 229 -46.29 15.75 -25.71
CA ILE A 229 -46.09 14.87 -26.89
C ILE A 229 -46.86 13.57 -26.76
N GLY A 230 -47.16 13.14 -25.51
CA GLY A 230 -47.86 11.87 -25.23
C GLY A 230 -46.97 10.63 -25.30
N TRP A 231 -45.64 10.82 -25.25
CA TRP A 231 -44.66 9.73 -25.24
C TRP A 231 -43.97 9.64 -23.86
N ASP A 232 -43.84 8.43 -23.37
CA ASP A 232 -43.09 8.21 -22.12
C ASP A 232 -41.59 8.25 -22.39
N GLN A 233 -40.82 8.62 -21.38
CA GLN A 233 -39.34 8.73 -21.48
C GLN A 233 -38.72 7.44 -21.97
N GLY A 234 -39.16 6.28 -21.43
CA GLY A 234 -38.61 4.98 -21.79
C GLY A 234 -38.80 4.61 -23.26
N ASP A 235 -39.91 5.09 -23.89
CA ASP A 235 -40.24 4.80 -25.26
C ASP A 235 -39.65 5.82 -26.25
N ALA A 236 -39.37 7.04 -25.79
CA ALA A 236 -38.89 8.13 -26.63
C ALA A 236 -37.36 8.16 -26.75
N LEU A 237 -36.65 7.73 -25.71
CA LEU A 237 -35.17 7.77 -25.68
C LEU A 237 -34.56 6.88 -26.77
N GLY A 238 -33.57 7.43 -27.48
CA GLY A 238 -32.88 6.75 -28.57
C GLY A 238 -33.62 6.77 -29.93
N LEU A 239 -34.91 7.15 -29.97
CA LEU A 239 -35.63 7.32 -31.22
C LEU A 239 -35.26 8.62 -31.93
N ASN A 240 -35.43 8.64 -33.26
CA ASN A 240 -35.28 9.86 -34.02
C ASN A 240 -36.40 10.83 -33.66
N TRP A 241 -36.05 12.09 -33.35
CA TRP A 241 -36.99 13.11 -32.92
C TRP A 241 -38.16 13.31 -33.94
N LYS A 242 -37.89 13.14 -35.23
CA LYS A 242 -38.92 13.24 -36.29
C LYS A 242 -40.01 12.16 -36.20
N SER A 243 -39.70 11.03 -35.59
CA SER A 243 -40.67 9.94 -35.38
C SER A 243 -41.58 10.23 -34.18
N VAL A 244 -41.09 11.02 -33.21
CA VAL A 244 -41.80 11.31 -31.96
C VAL A 244 -42.55 12.67 -32.04
N LEU A 245 -41.92 13.67 -32.66
CA LEU A 245 -42.48 15.03 -32.83
C LEU A 245 -43.08 15.20 -34.24
N LYS A 246 -44.37 15.36 -34.31
CA LYS A 246 -45.06 15.79 -35.54
C LYS A 246 -45.27 17.31 -35.45
N LEU A 247 -44.32 18.07 -36.02
CA LEU A 247 -44.44 19.54 -36.07
C LEU A 247 -45.23 19.92 -37.31
N ALA A 248 -46.36 20.59 -37.09
CA ALA A 248 -47.14 21.22 -38.17
C ALA A 248 -46.95 22.74 -38.16
N SER A 249 -46.73 23.34 -39.31
CA SER A 249 -46.77 24.79 -39.45
C SER A 249 -48.18 25.33 -39.20
N SER A 250 -48.31 26.64 -38.87
CA SER A 250 -49.57 27.31 -38.73
C SER A 250 -50.46 27.20 -39.99
N ASP A 251 -49.86 26.86 -41.15
CA ASP A 251 -50.55 26.63 -42.42
C ASP A 251 -50.93 25.15 -42.65
N GLY A 252 -50.78 24.31 -41.63
CA GLY A 252 -51.17 22.87 -41.68
C GLY A 252 -50.24 21.98 -42.50
N LYS A 253 -49.04 22.45 -42.90
CA LYS A 253 -48.03 21.67 -43.58
C LYS A 253 -47.06 21.06 -42.59
N ASP A 254 -46.77 19.77 -42.71
CA ASP A 254 -45.74 19.09 -41.94
C ASP A 254 -44.38 19.75 -42.18
N VAL A 255 -43.68 20.17 -41.11
CA VAL A 255 -42.40 20.91 -41.16
C VAL A 255 -41.21 19.97 -40.91
N ALA A 256 -41.43 18.67 -40.65
CA ALA A 256 -40.35 17.71 -40.34
C ALA A 256 -40.12 16.72 -41.49
#